data_c1bb4cc9fed71210234a8119ab6eb0bc
#
_entry.id   c1bb4cc9fed71210234a8119ab6eb0bc
#
_cell.length_a   1.000
_cell.length_b   1.000
_cell.length_c   1.000
_cell.angle_alpha   90.00
_cell.angle_beta   90.00
_cell.angle_gamma   90.00
#
_symmetry.space_group_name_H-M   'P 1'
#
loop_
_entity.id
_entity.type
_entity.pdbx_description
1 polymer ?
#
loop_
_entity_poly.entity_id
_entity_poly.type
_entity_poly.pdbx_seq_one_letter_code
_entity_poly.pdbx_strand_id
1 'polypeptide(L)'
;SADAPTGTWNAYIKLGGAAFHKSVPVETIKANRLKIKVELDDNELKATHPMKVSLSSSWLAGGAAAGLKAKSELLVSRTVSPFKGYEKYNFCNPLSDFRNYEKDWFSAVLDSEGKAGLTVTVPNAVNAPGLLKATLVTRVAEPGGDESVVSATYPYSPFSAYVGVRAPEDNYLETDRDYDFGICVLDSKGKRVSGHRIQY
;
A
#
# COMPACT_ATOMS: atom_id res chain seq x y z
N SER A 1 8.76 27.81 -9.38
CA SER A 1 8.74 28.27 -10.75
C SER A 1 8.40 27.10 -11.68
N ALA A 2 7.78 27.37 -12.81
CA ALA A 2 7.42 26.33 -13.79
C ALA A 2 8.65 25.61 -14.40
N ASP A 3 9.83 26.18 -14.23
CA ASP A 3 11.08 25.70 -14.79
C ASP A 3 11.98 25.00 -13.71
N ALA A 4 11.41 24.60 -12.58
CA ALA A 4 12.18 23.91 -11.56
C ALA A 4 12.65 22.53 -12.09
N PRO A 5 13.95 22.19 -12.01
CA PRO A 5 14.43 20.87 -12.39
C PRO A 5 13.69 19.77 -11.62
N THR A 6 13.37 18.68 -12.31
CA THR A 6 12.80 17.50 -11.69
C THR A 6 13.82 16.81 -10.79
N GLY A 7 13.35 16.16 -9.74
CA GLY A 7 14.19 15.44 -8.78
C GLY A 7 13.72 15.64 -7.34
N THR A 8 14.49 15.13 -6.39
CA THR A 8 14.20 15.31 -4.96
C THR A 8 14.81 16.59 -4.45
N TRP A 9 13.97 17.54 -4.10
CA TRP A 9 14.35 18.79 -3.48
C TRP A 9 14.35 18.65 -1.96
N ASN A 10 15.39 19.19 -1.32
CA ASN A 10 15.51 19.15 0.13
C ASN A 10 15.33 20.55 0.71
N ALA A 11 14.26 20.75 1.46
CA ALA A 11 14.02 21.98 2.20
C ALA A 11 14.61 21.85 3.61
N TYR A 12 15.46 22.81 3.99
CA TYR A 12 16.04 22.92 5.32
C TYR A 12 15.55 24.21 5.96
N ILE A 13 14.87 24.09 7.09
CA ILE A 13 14.34 25.23 7.84
C ILE A 13 15.05 25.24 9.20
N LYS A 14 15.63 26.38 9.56
CA LYS A 14 16.25 26.61 10.87
C LYS A 14 15.45 27.67 11.60
N LEU A 15 15.03 27.36 12.81
CA LEU A 15 14.31 28.27 13.69
C LEU A 15 14.89 28.17 15.10
N GLY A 16 15.54 29.20 15.57
CA GLY A 16 16.28 29.17 16.83
C GLY A 16 17.37 28.09 16.79
N GLY A 17 17.38 27.19 17.78
CA GLY A 17 18.31 26.05 17.85
C GLY A 17 17.80 24.78 17.14
N ALA A 18 16.60 24.79 16.56
CA ALA A 18 16.01 23.63 15.90
C ALA A 18 16.23 23.67 14.38
N ALA A 19 16.49 22.51 13.79
CA ALA A 19 16.60 22.32 12.35
C ALA A 19 15.55 21.29 11.88
N PHE A 20 14.80 21.63 10.85
CA PHE A 20 13.80 20.77 10.22
C PHE A 20 14.25 20.48 8.79
N HIS A 21 14.03 19.26 8.36
CA HIS A 21 14.32 18.80 7.00
C HIS A 21 13.07 18.17 6.39
N LYS A 22 12.77 18.53 5.15
CA LYS A 22 11.70 17.94 4.35
C LYS A 22 12.19 17.70 2.94
N SER A 23 12.12 16.45 2.49
CA SER A 23 12.29 16.08 1.08
C SER A 23 10.98 16.21 0.33
N VAL A 24 11.03 16.86 -0.84
CA VAL A 24 9.88 17.08 -1.72
C VAL A 24 10.26 16.59 -3.11
N PRO A 25 9.60 15.56 -3.65
CA PRO A 25 9.79 15.18 -5.04
C PRO A 25 9.16 16.25 -5.94
N VAL A 26 9.89 16.67 -6.94
CA VAL A 26 9.43 17.57 -7.99
C VAL A 26 9.47 16.80 -9.29
N GLU A 27 8.29 16.54 -9.86
CA GLU A 27 8.13 15.76 -11.07
C GLU A 27 7.42 16.57 -12.13
N THR A 28 7.79 16.38 -13.39
CA THR A 28 7.01 16.92 -14.51
C THR A 28 5.81 15.99 -14.72
N ILE A 29 4.62 16.49 -14.50
CA ILE A 29 3.39 15.74 -14.81
C ILE A 29 3.24 15.72 -16.33
N LYS A 30 3.63 14.61 -16.95
CA LYS A 30 3.30 14.31 -18.34
C LYS A 30 1.96 13.57 -18.38
N ALA A 31 1.07 13.98 -19.25
CA ALA A 31 -0.18 13.25 -19.45
C ALA A 31 0.13 11.85 -20.00
N ASN A 32 -0.50 10.84 -19.42
CA ASN A 32 -0.42 9.48 -19.96
C ASN A 32 -0.88 9.47 -21.42
N ARG A 33 -0.12 8.79 -22.27
CA ARG A 33 -0.50 8.52 -23.66
C ARG A 33 -1.09 7.11 -23.83
N LEU A 34 -0.93 6.29 -22.80
CA LEU A 34 -1.47 4.93 -22.73
C LEU A 34 -2.59 4.87 -21.68
N LYS A 35 -3.63 4.12 -22.01
CA LYS A 35 -4.62 3.64 -21.07
C LYS A 35 -4.14 2.31 -20.53
N ILE A 36 -3.80 2.27 -19.25
CA ILE A 36 -3.31 1.07 -18.57
C ILE A 36 -4.42 0.56 -17.66
N LYS A 37 -4.68 -0.75 -17.70
CA LYS A 37 -5.60 -1.45 -16.80
C LYS A 37 -4.87 -2.62 -16.15
N VAL A 38 -4.90 -2.66 -14.83
CA VAL A 38 -4.38 -3.77 -14.02
C VAL A 38 -5.53 -4.36 -13.24
N GLU A 39 -5.74 -5.66 -13.37
CA GLU A 39 -6.76 -6.42 -12.66
C GLU A 39 -6.09 -7.54 -11.87
N LEU A 40 -6.47 -7.66 -10.62
CA LEU A 40 -6.05 -8.73 -9.72
C LEU A 40 -7.24 -9.70 -9.54
N ASP A 41 -6.96 -10.97 -9.31
CA ASP A 41 -8.00 -11.99 -9.06
C ASP A 41 -8.61 -11.92 -7.65
N ASP A 42 -8.02 -11.15 -6.74
CA ASP A 42 -8.59 -10.78 -5.44
C ASP A 42 -8.39 -9.27 -5.20
N ASN A 43 -9.34 -8.65 -4.51
CA ASN A 43 -9.26 -7.24 -4.10
C ASN A 43 -8.42 -7.04 -2.83
N GLU A 44 -7.79 -8.08 -2.32
CA GLU A 44 -6.97 -8.10 -1.12
C GLU A 44 -5.67 -8.85 -1.40
N LEU A 45 -4.53 -8.22 -1.09
CA LEU A 45 -3.24 -8.88 -1.14
C LEU A 45 -3.00 -9.63 0.17
N LYS A 46 -2.85 -10.97 0.08
CA LYS A 46 -2.52 -11.83 1.22
C LYS A 46 -1.05 -12.20 1.15
N ALA A 47 -0.30 -11.93 2.22
CA ALA A 47 1.12 -12.22 2.29
C ALA A 47 1.41 -13.69 1.92
N THR A 48 2.44 -13.91 1.12
CA THR A 48 2.92 -15.21 0.65
C THR A 48 1.97 -16.00 -0.27
N HIS A 49 0.78 -15.45 -0.58
CA HIS A 49 -0.15 -16.10 -1.50
C HIS A 49 0.14 -15.72 -2.97
N PRO A 50 -0.10 -16.64 -3.91
CA PRO A 50 -0.04 -16.31 -5.33
C PRO A 50 -1.22 -15.41 -5.70
N MET A 51 -0.97 -14.45 -6.59
CA MET A 51 -1.93 -13.51 -7.14
C MET A 51 -1.86 -13.58 -8.66
N LYS A 52 -3.00 -13.74 -9.32
CA LYS A 52 -3.08 -13.62 -10.78
C LYS A 52 -3.26 -12.15 -11.13
N VAL A 53 -2.43 -11.68 -12.03
CA VAL A 53 -2.45 -10.31 -12.52
C VAL A 53 -2.74 -10.32 -14.00
N SER A 54 -3.76 -9.58 -14.43
CA SER A 54 -4.06 -9.30 -15.83
C SER A 54 -3.74 -7.83 -16.11
N LEU A 55 -2.77 -7.60 -16.96
CA LEU A 55 -2.35 -6.28 -17.41
C LEU A 55 -2.79 -6.08 -18.85
N SER A 56 -3.39 -4.94 -19.16
CA SER A 56 -3.67 -4.52 -20.53
C SER A 56 -3.34 -3.05 -20.73
N SER A 57 -2.84 -2.71 -21.90
CA SER A 57 -2.54 -1.35 -22.28
C SER A 57 -2.85 -1.07 -23.74
N SER A 58 -3.37 0.12 -24.01
CA SER A 58 -3.68 0.60 -25.36
C SER A 58 -3.33 2.09 -25.49
N TRP A 59 -3.02 2.54 -26.68
CA TRP A 59 -2.80 3.94 -26.98
C TRP A 59 -4.12 4.72 -26.87
N LEU A 60 -4.10 5.90 -26.30
CA LEU A 60 -5.28 6.78 -26.25
C LEU A 60 -5.74 7.23 -27.66
N ALA A 61 -4.81 7.30 -28.59
CA ALA A 61 -5.10 7.58 -30.00
C ALA A 61 -5.65 6.35 -30.77
N GLY A 62 -5.73 5.19 -30.11
CA GLY A 62 -6.17 3.93 -30.68
C GLY A 62 -5.03 2.95 -30.94
N GLY A 63 -5.36 1.65 -30.87
CA GLY A 63 -4.42 0.54 -31.08
C GLY A 63 -3.83 -0.04 -29.78
N ALA A 64 -3.37 -1.28 -29.88
CA ALA A 64 -2.74 -2.02 -28.79
C ALA A 64 -1.33 -1.48 -28.50
N ALA A 65 -0.93 -1.50 -27.23
CA ALA A 65 0.43 -1.16 -26.80
C ALA A 65 1.36 -2.38 -26.91
N ALA A 66 1.41 -2.99 -28.10
CA ALA A 66 2.12 -4.24 -28.35
C ALA A 66 3.64 -4.10 -28.15
N GLY A 67 4.26 -5.12 -27.52
CA GLY A 67 5.70 -5.21 -27.32
C GLY A 67 6.28 -4.25 -26.29
N LEU A 68 5.46 -3.42 -25.64
CA LEU A 68 5.94 -2.47 -24.63
C LEU A 68 6.27 -3.19 -23.32
N LYS A 69 7.26 -2.67 -22.61
CA LYS A 69 7.68 -3.17 -21.31
C LYS A 69 6.85 -2.51 -20.21
N ALA A 70 6.35 -3.32 -19.30
CA ALA A 70 5.65 -2.90 -18.10
C ALA A 70 6.43 -3.30 -16.85
N LYS A 71 6.43 -2.45 -15.83
CA LYS A 71 7.00 -2.71 -14.52
C LYS A 71 5.99 -2.28 -13.46
N SER A 72 5.86 -3.08 -12.41
CA SER A 72 5.01 -2.77 -11.27
C SER A 72 5.77 -2.86 -9.96
N GLU A 73 5.48 -1.92 -9.09
CA GLU A 73 6.06 -1.77 -7.76
C GLU A 73 4.94 -1.74 -6.73
N LEU A 74 5.19 -2.31 -5.55
CA LEU A 74 4.31 -2.23 -4.39
C LEU A 74 4.91 -1.27 -3.36
N LEU A 75 4.15 -0.23 -3.04
CA LEU A 75 4.43 0.67 -1.93
C LEU A 75 3.58 0.22 -0.75
N VAL A 76 4.21 -0.38 0.26
CA VAL A 76 3.52 -0.93 1.42
C VAL A 76 3.65 0.02 2.60
N SER A 77 2.51 0.34 3.22
CA SER A 77 2.45 1.30 4.32
C SER A 77 1.42 0.90 5.37
N ARG A 78 1.58 1.45 6.57
CA ARG A 78 0.61 1.33 7.66
C ARG A 78 -0.75 1.88 7.23
N THR A 79 -1.83 1.30 7.74
CA THR A 79 -3.18 1.85 7.62
C THR A 79 -3.71 2.23 8.99
N VAL A 80 -4.56 3.26 9.03
CA VAL A 80 -5.20 3.73 10.26
C VAL A 80 -6.66 3.30 10.22
N SER A 81 -7.19 2.80 11.35
CA SER A 81 -8.61 2.38 11.52
C SER A 81 -9.10 1.47 10.39
N PRO A 82 -8.52 0.28 10.24
CA PRO A 82 -8.75 -0.56 9.06
C PRO A 82 -10.17 -1.17 8.98
N PHE A 83 -10.93 -1.17 10.10
CA PHE A 83 -12.20 -1.89 10.17
C PHE A 83 -13.36 -0.97 10.54
N LYS A 84 -14.33 -0.87 9.62
CA LYS A 84 -15.58 -0.11 9.80
C LYS A 84 -16.39 -0.68 10.98
N GLY A 85 -16.87 0.20 11.86
CA GLY A 85 -17.64 -0.17 13.07
C GLY A 85 -16.77 -0.52 14.27
N TYR A 86 -15.43 -0.43 14.12
CA TYR A 86 -14.46 -0.67 15.18
C TYR A 86 -13.48 0.49 15.34
N GLU A 87 -13.92 1.70 15.07
CA GLU A 87 -13.09 2.92 15.06
C GLU A 87 -12.48 3.21 16.44
N LYS A 88 -13.14 2.75 17.53
CA LYS A 88 -12.64 2.86 18.91
C LYS A 88 -11.60 1.79 19.28
N TYR A 89 -11.34 0.83 18.39
CA TYR A 89 -10.36 -0.24 18.64
C TYR A 89 -9.04 0.03 17.92
N ASN A 90 -7.94 -0.22 18.61
CA ASN A 90 -6.62 -0.23 18.01
C ASN A 90 -6.26 -1.65 17.56
N PHE A 91 -6.02 -1.86 16.27
CA PHE A 91 -5.59 -3.13 15.65
C PHE A 91 -4.11 -3.10 15.26
N CYS A 92 -3.40 -2.07 15.67
CA CYS A 92 -2.00 -1.88 15.29
C CYS A 92 -1.11 -2.16 16.51
N ASN A 93 -0.12 -3.02 16.37
CA ASN A 93 0.92 -3.18 17.37
C ASN A 93 1.79 -1.91 17.40
N PRO A 94 1.72 -1.09 18.47
CA PRO A 94 2.47 0.16 18.56
C PRO A 94 3.98 -0.06 18.74
N LEU A 95 4.39 -1.25 19.20
CA LEU A 95 5.79 -1.61 19.41
C LEU A 95 6.47 -2.17 18.17
N SER A 96 5.72 -2.31 17.06
CA SER A 96 6.29 -2.78 15.80
C SER A 96 7.26 -1.74 15.23
N ASP A 97 8.44 -2.20 14.82
CA ASP A 97 9.44 -1.44 14.11
C ASP A 97 9.22 -1.39 12.58
N PHE A 98 8.04 -1.80 12.12
CA PHE A 98 7.69 -1.79 10.69
C PHE A 98 7.91 -0.41 10.09
N ARG A 99 8.60 -0.39 8.95
CA ARG A 99 8.79 0.80 8.13
C ARG A 99 8.11 0.63 6.80
N ASN A 100 7.48 1.69 6.31
CA ASN A 100 6.96 1.71 4.95
C ASN A 100 8.10 1.40 3.97
N TYR A 101 7.82 0.62 2.95
CA TYR A 101 8.81 0.23 1.97
C TYR A 101 8.20 0.16 0.57
N GLU A 102 9.08 0.21 -0.41
CA GLU A 102 8.79 0.01 -1.82
C GLU A 102 9.54 -1.22 -2.30
N LYS A 103 8.89 -2.02 -3.14
CA LYS A 103 9.47 -3.23 -3.69
C LYS A 103 8.99 -3.47 -5.11
N ASP A 104 9.93 -3.79 -6.00
CA ASP A 104 9.61 -4.34 -7.32
C ASP A 104 8.77 -5.60 -7.14
N TRP A 105 7.63 -5.68 -7.84
CA TRP A 105 6.73 -6.81 -7.72
C TRP A 105 6.74 -7.69 -8.96
N PHE A 106 6.53 -7.10 -10.13
CA PHE A 106 6.65 -7.83 -11.38
C PHE A 106 7.08 -6.94 -12.55
N SER A 107 7.54 -7.59 -13.61
CA SER A 107 7.74 -6.97 -14.91
C SER A 107 7.21 -7.90 -16.00
N ALA A 108 6.76 -7.31 -17.11
CA ALA A 108 6.20 -8.03 -18.25
C ALA A 108 6.51 -7.31 -19.55
N VAL A 109 6.42 -8.05 -20.65
CA VAL A 109 6.33 -7.50 -22.00
C VAL A 109 4.92 -7.77 -22.51
N LEU A 110 4.25 -6.74 -23.01
CA LEU A 110 2.91 -6.86 -23.55
C LEU A 110 2.92 -7.60 -24.89
N ASP A 111 1.95 -8.49 -25.09
CA ASP A 111 1.78 -9.25 -26.33
C ASP A 111 1.29 -8.38 -27.51
N SER A 112 0.98 -9.00 -28.64
CA SER A 112 0.45 -8.32 -29.84
C SER A 112 -0.89 -7.61 -29.62
N GLU A 113 -1.65 -8.02 -28.60
CA GLU A 113 -2.91 -7.38 -28.20
C GLU A 113 -2.73 -6.33 -27.10
N GLY A 114 -1.50 -6.08 -26.66
CA GLY A 114 -1.20 -5.17 -25.56
C GLY A 114 -1.54 -5.74 -24.19
N LYS A 115 -1.48 -7.07 -24.02
CA LYS A 115 -1.86 -7.76 -22.78
C LYS A 115 -0.69 -8.55 -22.20
N ALA A 116 -0.74 -8.78 -20.89
CA ALA A 116 0.11 -9.74 -20.20
C ALA A 116 -0.65 -10.37 -19.03
N GLY A 117 -0.54 -11.68 -18.90
CA GLY A 117 -1.06 -12.46 -17.77
C GLY A 117 0.08 -13.03 -16.93
N LEU A 118 0.04 -12.85 -15.64
CA LEU A 118 1.10 -13.22 -14.71
C LEU A 118 0.51 -13.90 -13.48
N THR A 119 1.30 -14.80 -12.86
CA THR A 119 1.06 -15.23 -11.49
C THR A 119 2.27 -14.82 -10.66
N VAL A 120 2.06 -14.00 -9.65
CA VAL A 120 3.11 -13.43 -8.81
C VAL A 120 2.83 -13.73 -7.35
N THR A 121 3.87 -13.92 -6.55
CA THR A 121 3.70 -14.10 -5.11
C THR A 121 3.65 -12.74 -4.43
N VAL A 122 2.64 -12.54 -3.57
CA VAL A 122 2.57 -11.35 -2.73
C VAL A 122 3.73 -11.38 -1.73
N PRO A 123 4.57 -10.34 -1.65
CA PRO A 123 5.69 -10.31 -0.71
C PRO A 123 5.24 -10.48 0.73
N ASN A 124 6.10 -10.99 1.61
CA ASN A 124 5.84 -10.98 3.04
C ASN A 124 6.21 -9.60 3.63
N ALA A 125 5.36 -9.09 4.52
CA ALA A 125 5.65 -7.89 5.30
C ALA A 125 6.19 -8.29 6.68
N VAL A 126 7.52 -8.23 6.82
CA VAL A 126 8.18 -8.52 8.10
C VAL A 126 7.80 -7.46 9.13
N ASN A 127 7.54 -7.89 10.36
CA ASN A 127 7.15 -7.03 11.48
C ASN A 127 5.91 -6.16 11.22
N ALA A 128 4.98 -6.65 10.40
CA ALA A 128 3.74 -5.91 10.15
C ALA A 128 2.99 -5.62 11.47
N PRO A 129 2.61 -4.36 11.72
CA PRO A 129 1.94 -3.99 12.97
C PRO A 129 0.48 -4.45 13.03
N GLY A 130 -0.12 -4.80 11.91
CA GLY A 130 -1.51 -5.14 11.72
C GLY A 130 -1.84 -5.21 10.24
N LEU A 131 -3.08 -4.87 9.87
CA LEU A 131 -3.47 -4.71 8.48
C LEU A 131 -2.68 -3.53 7.86
N LEU A 132 -2.25 -3.70 6.64
CA LEU A 132 -1.51 -2.71 5.87
C LEU A 132 -2.32 -2.27 4.64
N LYS A 133 -1.81 -1.28 3.94
CA LYS A 133 -2.23 -0.95 2.58
C LYS A 133 -1.06 -1.08 1.63
N ALA A 134 -1.33 -1.58 0.44
CA ALA A 134 -0.35 -1.64 -0.64
C ALA A 134 -0.85 -0.81 -1.82
N THR A 135 -0.06 0.15 -2.26
CA THR A 135 -0.31 0.88 -3.50
C THR A 135 0.52 0.24 -4.60
N LEU A 136 -0.17 -0.30 -5.58
CA LEU A 136 0.43 -0.85 -6.79
C LEU A 136 0.64 0.30 -7.77
N VAL A 137 1.87 0.56 -8.16
CA VAL A 137 2.23 1.54 -9.18
C VAL A 137 2.75 0.79 -10.39
N THR A 138 2.02 0.87 -11.49
CA THR A 138 2.38 0.20 -12.75
C THR A 138 2.77 1.24 -13.79
N ARG A 139 3.95 1.06 -14.37
CA ARG A 139 4.51 1.89 -15.44
C ARG A 139 4.61 1.08 -16.73
N VAL A 140 4.25 1.68 -17.83
CA VAL A 140 4.47 1.12 -19.18
C VAL A 140 5.38 2.07 -19.94
N ALA A 141 6.55 1.56 -20.33
CA ALA A 141 7.55 2.33 -21.06
C ALA A 141 7.15 2.53 -22.52
N GLU A 142 7.19 3.77 -22.98
CA GLU A 142 6.88 4.16 -24.34
C GLU A 142 8.15 4.21 -25.22
N PRO A 143 8.02 4.04 -26.53
CA PRO A 143 9.13 4.35 -27.43
C PRO A 143 9.55 5.82 -27.28
N GLY A 144 10.84 6.06 -27.00
CA GLY A 144 11.36 7.41 -26.73
C GLY A 144 11.66 7.69 -25.28
N GLY A 145 11.38 6.76 -24.37
CA GLY A 145 11.80 6.82 -22.96
C GLY A 145 10.80 7.46 -22.02
N ASP A 146 9.65 7.90 -22.50
CA ASP A 146 8.55 8.33 -21.63
C ASP A 146 7.84 7.13 -21.01
N GLU A 147 7.10 7.33 -19.91
CA GLU A 147 6.33 6.31 -19.24
C GLU A 147 4.91 6.82 -18.98
N SER A 148 3.94 5.94 -19.23
CA SER A 148 2.58 6.12 -18.72
C SER A 148 2.43 5.34 -17.41
N VAL A 149 1.74 5.92 -16.43
CA VAL A 149 1.66 5.41 -15.05
C VAL A 149 0.23 5.29 -14.61
N VAL A 150 -0.08 4.20 -13.90
CA VAL A 150 -1.35 4.02 -13.18
C VAL A 150 -1.06 3.53 -11.77
N SER A 151 -1.87 3.94 -10.80
CA SER A 151 -1.78 3.44 -9.43
C SER A 151 -3.15 2.99 -8.92
N ALA A 152 -3.13 1.94 -8.09
CA ALA A 152 -4.30 1.43 -7.38
C ALA A 152 -3.89 0.98 -5.98
N THR A 153 -4.76 1.18 -4.99
CA THR A 153 -4.48 0.82 -3.60
C THR A 153 -5.39 -0.33 -3.16
N TYR A 154 -4.80 -1.31 -2.50
CA TYR A 154 -5.45 -2.52 -2.02
C TYR A 154 -5.17 -2.70 -0.52
N PRO A 155 -6.11 -3.31 0.25
CA PRO A 155 -5.79 -3.88 1.55
C PRO A 155 -4.69 -4.93 1.40
N TYR A 156 -3.74 -4.92 2.34
CA TYR A 156 -2.69 -5.93 2.38
C TYR A 156 -2.71 -6.62 3.74
N SER A 157 -3.00 -7.92 3.72
CA SER A 157 -3.22 -8.77 4.90
C SER A 157 -2.02 -9.67 5.17
N PRO A 158 -1.13 -9.28 6.11
CA PRO A 158 -0.05 -10.14 6.56
C PRO A 158 -0.53 -11.33 7.39
N PHE A 159 -1.71 -11.21 8.03
CA PHE A 159 -2.25 -12.17 8.97
C PHE A 159 -3.67 -12.60 8.59
N SER A 160 -4.08 -13.75 9.08
CA SER A 160 -5.46 -14.28 8.90
C SER A 160 -6.45 -13.68 9.91
N ALA A 161 -5.96 -13.15 11.04
CA ALA A 161 -6.77 -12.54 12.09
C ALA A 161 -6.05 -11.38 12.76
N TYR A 162 -6.82 -10.44 13.28
CA TYR A 162 -6.36 -9.18 13.86
C TYR A 162 -7.02 -8.98 15.23
N VAL A 163 -6.21 -8.74 16.24
CA VAL A 163 -6.67 -8.45 17.61
C VAL A 163 -6.86 -6.93 17.72
N GLY A 164 -8.06 -6.53 18.08
CA GLY A 164 -8.38 -5.14 18.39
C GLY A 164 -8.53 -4.93 19.89
N VAL A 165 -7.93 -3.88 20.42
CA VAL A 165 -8.03 -3.47 21.81
C VAL A 165 -8.66 -2.10 21.89
N ARG A 166 -9.71 -1.98 22.68
CA ARG A 166 -10.33 -0.70 23.04
C ARG A 166 -9.98 -0.37 24.48
N ALA A 167 -9.28 0.71 24.67
CA ALA A 167 -9.01 1.25 26.00
C ALA A 167 -10.30 1.86 26.63
N PRO A 168 -10.35 1.99 27.96
CA PRO A 168 -11.35 2.80 28.64
C PRO A 168 -11.40 4.23 28.06
N GLU A 169 -12.54 4.92 28.23
CA GLU A 169 -12.71 6.28 27.70
C GLU A 169 -12.04 7.35 28.58
N ASP A 170 -11.46 6.95 29.71
CA ASP A 170 -10.73 7.82 30.63
C ASP A 170 -9.42 8.32 30.01
N ASN A 171 -9.09 9.59 30.21
CA ASN A 171 -7.85 10.18 29.68
C ASN A 171 -6.59 9.68 30.40
N TYR A 172 -6.72 9.16 31.61
CA TYR A 172 -5.67 8.53 32.40
C TYR A 172 -6.25 7.42 33.26
N LEU A 173 -5.43 6.44 33.59
CA LEU A 173 -5.81 5.32 34.45
C LEU A 173 -5.14 5.48 35.82
N GLU A 174 -5.91 5.26 36.87
CA GLU A 174 -5.45 5.29 38.26
C GLU A 174 -4.99 3.87 38.67
N THR A 175 -3.99 3.78 39.56
CA THR A 175 -3.38 2.48 39.92
C THR A 175 -4.26 1.61 40.81
N ASP A 176 -5.22 2.19 41.55
CA ASP A 176 -6.05 1.48 42.53
C ASP A 176 -7.49 1.27 42.05
N ARG A 177 -7.70 1.24 40.75
CA ARG A 177 -9.02 1.11 40.16
C ARG A 177 -9.04 0.07 39.03
N ASP A 178 -10.12 -0.72 38.96
CA ASP A 178 -10.36 -1.64 37.88
C ASP A 178 -10.87 -0.93 36.62
N TYR A 179 -10.41 -1.37 35.46
CA TYR A 179 -10.79 -0.83 34.16
C TYR A 179 -11.15 -1.90 33.18
N ASP A 180 -12.20 -1.70 32.41
CA ASP A 180 -12.64 -2.61 31.36
C ASP A 180 -11.99 -2.29 30.01
N PHE A 181 -11.21 -3.23 29.51
CA PHE A 181 -10.67 -3.20 28.15
C PHE A 181 -11.54 -4.04 27.22
N GLY A 182 -12.00 -3.45 26.13
CA GLY A 182 -12.69 -4.21 25.09
C GLY A 182 -11.69 -4.96 24.22
N ILE A 183 -11.88 -6.26 24.03
CA ILE A 183 -11.05 -7.05 23.12
C ILE A 183 -11.93 -7.70 22.05
N CYS A 184 -11.50 -7.67 20.80
CA CYS A 184 -12.14 -8.37 19.70
C CYS A 184 -11.10 -8.98 18.77
N VAL A 185 -11.49 -10.03 18.05
CA VAL A 185 -10.67 -10.63 16.98
C VAL A 185 -11.49 -10.60 15.70
N LEU A 186 -10.88 -10.04 14.66
CA LEU A 186 -11.50 -9.88 13.34
C LEU A 186 -10.66 -10.57 12.27
N ASP A 187 -11.30 -11.06 11.22
CA ASP A 187 -10.60 -11.40 9.97
C ASP A 187 -10.23 -10.11 9.19
N SER A 188 -9.54 -10.25 8.08
CA SER A 188 -9.12 -9.13 7.23
C SER A 188 -10.28 -8.32 6.64
N LYS A 189 -11.49 -8.88 6.63
CA LYS A 189 -12.73 -8.22 6.15
C LYS A 189 -13.52 -7.55 7.27
N GLY A 190 -13.02 -7.58 8.51
CA GLY A 190 -13.67 -6.99 9.67
C GLY A 190 -14.78 -7.85 10.29
N LYS A 191 -14.89 -9.12 9.90
CA LYS A 191 -15.84 -10.07 10.50
C LYS A 191 -15.24 -10.67 11.78
N ARG A 192 -16.02 -10.76 12.84
CA ARG A 192 -15.61 -11.41 14.08
C ARG A 192 -15.29 -12.89 13.86
N VAL A 193 -14.18 -13.32 14.45
CA VAL A 193 -13.74 -14.72 14.48
C VAL A 193 -13.62 -15.19 15.91
N SER A 194 -13.88 -16.48 16.13
CA SER A 194 -13.84 -17.12 17.45
C SER A 194 -12.77 -18.19 17.50
N GLY A 195 -12.49 -18.74 18.70
CA GLY A 195 -11.55 -19.84 18.87
C GLY A 195 -10.08 -19.43 18.92
N HIS A 196 -9.78 -18.13 18.99
CA HIS A 196 -8.41 -17.62 19.17
C HIS A 196 -8.05 -17.49 20.65
N ARG A 197 -6.89 -18.00 21.04
CA ARG A 197 -6.32 -17.75 22.36
C ARG A 197 -5.56 -16.43 22.34
N ILE A 198 -5.92 -15.52 23.24
CA ILE A 198 -5.26 -14.24 23.43
C ILE A 198 -4.41 -14.33 24.70
N GLN A 199 -3.16 -13.86 24.62
CA GLN A 199 -2.27 -13.67 25.77
C GLN A 199 -2.12 -12.17 26.01
N TYR A 200 -2.21 -11.74 27.26
CA TYR A 200 -2.09 -10.35 27.73
C TYR A 200 -1.09 -10.23 28.86
#